data_48cf034fb8d703e67831de4bb4e4abfd
#
_entry.id   48cf034fb8d703e67831de4bb4e4abfd
#
_cell.length_a   1.000
_cell.length_b   1.000
_cell.length_c   1.000
_cell.angle_alpha   90.00
_cell.angle_beta   90.00
_cell.angle_gamma   90.00
#
_symmetry.space_group_name_H-M   'P 1'
#
loop_
_entity.id
_entity.type
_entity.pdbx_description
1 polymer ?
#
loop_
_entity_poly.entity_id
_entity_poly.type
_entity_poly.pdbx_seq_one_letter_code
_entity_poly.pdbx_strand_id
1 'polypeptide(L)'
;MKLAILGTRGIPANYGGFETFAEELATRLAARGHDVTVYGRSNNIRYPEKIYKGVRLVVLPTIGTKHLDTVAHTFFSVLHAVPQRFDCILLCNAANAIFALVPRLTATPLVLNLDGIERLRKKWGAVARAYYRISERLATIIPNLIVSDAEVIRSYYLKEYGAPSTMIAYGAECDRIKSTAVLDQLGVRPREYFLYVSRLEPENNAHTVIEAFEKVETEKQLLIVGGTPYAHKYIERLKATRDPRIQFPGAIYGLGYRELQSHAYAYIQATEVGGTHPALIEAMGVGNCVIANDTPENREVLADAGIFFRDAEELSRQIQLTLADESLVTRFRACAQNRAKAQYSWDAVTDAYEKLFRQLVR
;
A
#
# COMPACT_ATOMS: atom_id res chain seq x y z
N MET A 1 14.55 22.09 -0.44
CA MET A 1 14.55 21.64 0.97
C MET A 1 15.31 20.33 1.07
N LYS A 2 15.91 20.07 2.22
CA LYS A 2 16.57 18.82 2.55
C LYS A 2 15.59 17.95 3.35
N LEU A 3 15.12 16.87 2.77
CA LEU A 3 14.01 16.06 3.28
C LEU A 3 14.48 14.64 3.62
N ALA A 4 13.91 14.04 4.66
CA ALA A 4 14.13 12.63 5.00
C ALA A 4 12.82 11.88 5.06
N ILE A 5 12.78 10.64 4.52
CA ILE A 5 11.66 9.72 4.64
C ILE A 5 12.12 8.49 5.44
N LEU A 6 11.47 8.24 6.57
CA LEU A 6 11.80 7.20 7.53
C LEU A 6 10.57 6.31 7.82
N GLY A 7 10.82 5.13 8.39
CA GLY A 7 9.76 4.24 8.88
C GLY A 7 9.27 3.20 7.86
N THR A 8 9.79 3.23 6.63
CA THR A 8 9.54 2.22 5.59
C THR A 8 10.64 1.16 5.58
N ARG A 9 10.55 0.20 4.67
CA ARG A 9 11.64 -0.75 4.39
C ARG A 9 12.67 -0.19 3.41
N GLY A 10 12.39 0.98 2.81
CA GLY A 10 13.24 1.67 1.86
C GLY A 10 12.83 1.48 0.40
N ILE A 11 13.61 2.08 -0.50
CA ILE A 11 13.42 2.04 -1.95
C ILE A 11 14.68 1.48 -2.63
N PRO A 12 14.61 0.84 -3.82
CA PRO A 12 13.43 0.58 -4.64
C PRO A 12 12.36 -0.27 -3.94
N ALA A 13 11.07 0.00 -4.24
CA ALA A 13 9.94 -0.65 -3.61
C ALA A 13 9.88 -2.15 -3.97
N ASN A 14 9.86 -3.01 -2.95
CA ASN A 14 9.87 -4.47 -3.11
C ASN A 14 9.09 -5.22 -2.02
N TYR A 15 8.17 -4.55 -1.32
CA TYR A 15 7.43 -5.18 -0.24
C TYR A 15 5.96 -4.76 -0.13
N GLY A 16 5.61 -3.49 -0.10
CA GLY A 16 4.23 -3.06 0.15
C GLY A 16 3.97 -1.58 -0.15
N GLY A 17 2.78 -1.13 0.22
CA GLY A 17 2.28 0.19 -0.14
C GLY A 17 3.13 1.36 0.35
N PHE A 18 3.69 1.27 1.56
CA PHE A 18 4.58 2.33 2.06
C PHE A 18 5.87 2.47 1.26
N GLU A 19 6.40 1.37 0.76
CA GLU A 19 7.61 1.40 -0.08
C GLU A 19 7.30 2.04 -1.44
N THR A 20 6.17 1.69 -2.06
CA THR A 20 5.69 2.35 -3.29
C THR A 20 5.46 3.84 -3.05
N PHE A 21 4.75 4.19 -1.99
CA PHE A 21 4.54 5.59 -1.61
C PHE A 21 5.85 6.36 -1.43
N ALA A 22 6.81 5.78 -0.70
CA ALA A 22 8.10 6.42 -0.46
C ALA A 22 8.91 6.59 -1.74
N GLU A 23 8.89 5.61 -2.65
CA GLU A 23 9.56 5.69 -3.94
C GLU A 23 8.95 6.80 -4.81
N GLU A 24 7.63 6.76 -5.00
CA GLU A 24 6.92 7.69 -5.86
C GLU A 24 7.00 9.13 -5.36
N LEU A 25 6.82 9.35 -4.06
CA LEU A 25 6.95 10.68 -3.47
C LEU A 25 8.41 11.19 -3.52
N ALA A 26 9.38 10.36 -3.10
CA ALA A 26 10.77 10.77 -3.01
C ALA A 26 11.36 11.12 -4.38
N THR A 27 11.10 10.30 -5.40
CA THR A 27 11.64 10.54 -6.74
C THR A 27 11.04 11.78 -7.40
N ARG A 28 9.74 12.05 -7.19
CA ARG A 28 9.10 13.28 -7.67
C ARG A 28 9.61 14.52 -6.95
N LEU A 29 9.78 14.47 -5.64
CA LEU A 29 10.37 15.57 -4.88
C LEU A 29 11.82 15.84 -5.32
N ALA A 30 12.62 14.79 -5.56
CA ALA A 30 13.98 14.93 -6.09
C ALA A 30 13.99 15.56 -7.48
N ALA A 31 13.09 15.15 -8.37
CA ALA A 31 12.93 15.77 -9.70
C ALA A 31 12.51 17.25 -9.64
N ARG A 32 11.87 17.69 -8.55
CA ARG A 32 11.53 19.10 -8.28
C ARG A 32 12.66 19.88 -7.60
N GLY A 33 13.86 19.28 -7.48
CA GLY A 33 15.06 19.95 -6.95
C GLY A 33 15.19 19.90 -5.42
N HIS A 34 14.47 19.02 -4.73
CA HIS A 34 14.69 18.78 -3.30
C HIS A 34 15.84 17.77 -3.08
N ASP A 35 16.64 17.96 -2.00
CA ASP A 35 17.62 16.95 -1.53
C ASP A 35 16.88 15.93 -0.66
N VAL A 36 16.52 14.79 -1.25
CA VAL A 36 15.69 13.77 -0.58
C VAL A 36 16.54 12.57 -0.20
N THR A 37 16.42 12.15 1.06
CA THR A 37 17.05 10.95 1.61
C THR A 37 15.98 9.97 2.08
N VAL A 38 16.05 8.72 1.63
CA VAL A 38 15.18 7.63 2.10
C VAL A 38 16.00 6.62 2.90
N TYR A 39 15.49 6.27 4.10
CA TYR A 39 16.09 5.28 4.97
C TYR A 39 15.54 3.89 4.68
N GLY A 40 16.41 2.94 4.41
CA GLY A 40 16.07 1.56 4.08
C GLY A 40 16.72 0.54 5.02
N ARG A 41 16.12 -0.64 5.08
CA ARG A 41 16.57 -1.76 5.93
C ARG A 41 17.55 -2.65 5.18
N SER A 42 18.68 -3.01 5.81
CA SER A 42 19.71 -3.84 5.21
C SER A 42 19.26 -5.27 4.86
N ASN A 43 18.23 -5.77 5.52
CA ASN A 43 17.63 -7.07 5.22
C ASN A 43 16.62 -7.03 4.03
N ASN A 44 16.27 -5.82 3.56
CA ASN A 44 15.29 -5.63 2.49
C ASN A 44 15.90 -4.98 1.24
N ILE A 45 16.73 -3.95 1.40
CA ILE A 45 17.32 -3.22 0.28
C ILE A 45 18.64 -3.86 -0.14
N ARG A 46 18.69 -4.30 -1.41
CA ARG A 46 19.87 -4.90 -2.06
C ARG A 46 20.38 -4.06 -3.24
N TYR A 47 19.91 -2.83 -3.34
CA TYR A 47 20.34 -1.91 -4.39
C TYR A 47 21.77 -1.45 -4.12
N PRO A 48 22.72 -1.60 -5.09
CA PRO A 48 24.15 -1.43 -4.83
C PRO A 48 24.58 0.03 -4.75
N GLU A 49 23.82 0.94 -5.35
CA GLU A 49 24.19 2.35 -5.44
C GLU A 49 23.62 3.16 -4.28
N LYS A 50 24.25 4.27 -3.95
CA LYS A 50 23.81 5.20 -2.88
C LYS A 50 22.75 6.19 -3.36
N ILE A 51 22.50 6.27 -4.65
CA ILE A 51 21.53 7.17 -5.27
C ILE A 51 20.60 6.36 -6.18
N TYR A 52 19.31 6.53 -6.01
CA TYR A 52 18.28 5.91 -6.82
C TYR A 52 17.37 7.00 -7.38
N LYS A 53 17.32 7.18 -8.72
CA LYS A 53 16.50 8.20 -9.38
C LYS A 53 16.59 9.60 -8.72
N GLY A 54 17.81 10.03 -8.37
CA GLY A 54 18.04 11.32 -7.71
C GLY A 54 17.85 11.34 -6.20
N VAL A 55 17.38 10.25 -5.60
CA VAL A 55 17.16 10.11 -4.15
C VAL A 55 18.35 9.45 -3.48
N ARG A 56 18.85 10.03 -2.39
CA ARG A 56 19.92 9.44 -1.56
C ARG A 56 19.36 8.28 -0.72
N LEU A 57 20.03 7.14 -0.77
CA LEU A 57 19.70 5.96 0.05
C LEU A 57 20.63 5.85 1.25
N VAL A 58 20.04 5.69 2.43
CA VAL A 58 20.74 5.35 3.67
C VAL A 58 20.23 4.01 4.16
N VAL A 59 21.04 2.97 4.01
CA VAL A 59 20.67 1.61 4.40
C VAL A 59 21.28 1.31 5.77
N LEU A 60 20.41 1.06 6.76
CA LEU A 60 20.81 0.82 8.14
C LEU A 60 20.45 -0.62 8.58
N PRO A 61 21.15 -1.16 9.58
CA PRO A 61 20.83 -2.46 10.15
C PRO A 61 19.47 -2.46 10.85
N THR A 62 18.89 -3.65 10.97
CA THR A 62 17.66 -3.90 11.72
C THR A 62 17.72 -5.24 12.44
N ILE A 63 16.80 -5.46 13.37
CA ILE A 63 16.59 -6.75 14.04
C ILE A 63 15.48 -7.49 13.29
N GLY A 64 15.83 -8.41 12.42
CA GLY A 64 14.94 -9.11 11.48
C GLY A 64 13.91 -10.04 12.13
N THR A 65 13.15 -9.56 13.13
CA THR A 65 12.05 -10.30 13.77
C THR A 65 10.72 -9.64 13.50
N LYS A 66 9.62 -10.39 13.58
CA LYS A 66 8.26 -9.88 13.33
C LYS A 66 7.91 -8.61 14.13
N HIS A 67 8.41 -8.48 15.36
CA HIS A 67 8.05 -7.41 16.29
C HIS A 67 9.07 -6.26 16.35
N LEU A 68 10.36 -6.55 16.15
CA LEU A 68 11.44 -5.57 16.34
C LEU A 68 11.96 -4.97 15.04
N ASP A 69 11.66 -5.55 13.89
CA ASP A 69 12.18 -5.11 12.59
C ASP A 69 11.88 -3.62 12.32
N THR A 70 10.64 -3.18 12.51
CA THR A 70 10.24 -1.79 12.32
C THR A 70 10.80 -0.88 13.40
N VAL A 71 10.67 -1.28 14.66
CA VAL A 71 11.04 -0.47 15.84
C VAL A 71 12.54 -0.20 15.87
N ALA A 72 13.37 -1.24 15.73
CA ALA A 72 14.83 -1.12 15.76
C ALA A 72 15.35 -0.27 14.59
N HIS A 73 14.85 -0.52 13.37
CA HIS A 73 15.27 0.25 12.21
C HIS A 73 14.90 1.73 12.33
N THR A 74 13.68 2.05 12.77
CA THR A 74 13.25 3.44 12.92
C THR A 74 14.07 4.16 13.99
N PHE A 75 14.39 3.49 15.11
CA PHE A 75 15.27 4.03 16.12
C PHE A 75 16.64 4.42 15.55
N PHE A 76 17.33 3.50 14.86
CA PHE A 76 18.63 3.80 14.24
C PHE A 76 18.51 4.89 13.16
N SER A 77 17.42 4.87 12.38
CA SER A 77 17.18 5.87 11.35
C SER A 77 17.05 7.28 11.91
N VAL A 78 16.29 7.44 12.99
CA VAL A 78 16.10 8.74 13.65
C VAL A 78 17.41 9.24 14.26
N LEU A 79 18.16 8.38 14.96
CA LEU A 79 19.47 8.76 15.53
C LEU A 79 20.47 9.19 14.46
N HIS A 80 20.47 8.53 13.30
CA HIS A 80 21.30 8.91 12.18
C HIS A 80 20.81 10.19 11.48
N ALA A 81 19.49 10.40 11.40
CA ALA A 81 18.90 11.53 10.69
C ALA A 81 19.10 12.88 11.42
N VAL A 82 18.97 12.90 12.75
CA VAL A 82 19.03 14.14 13.53
C VAL A 82 20.30 14.97 13.29
N PRO A 83 21.52 14.42 13.35
CA PRO A 83 22.72 15.21 13.09
C PRO A 83 22.87 15.69 11.63
N GLN A 84 22.07 15.14 10.69
CA GLN A 84 22.11 15.53 9.27
C GLN A 84 21.40 16.86 9.00
N ARG A 85 20.67 17.42 9.98
CA ARG A 85 19.96 18.72 9.87
C ARG A 85 19.03 18.78 8.66
N PHE A 86 18.07 17.86 8.59
CA PHE A 86 17.00 17.93 7.60
C PHE A 86 16.06 19.10 7.92
N ASP A 87 15.54 19.74 6.88
CA ASP A 87 14.52 20.77 7.01
C ASP A 87 13.20 20.18 7.51
N CYS A 88 12.86 18.97 7.04
CA CYS A 88 11.68 18.24 7.51
C CYS A 88 11.89 16.73 7.39
N ILE A 89 11.33 15.99 8.34
CA ILE A 89 11.29 14.52 8.36
C ILE A 89 9.86 14.05 8.12
N LEU A 90 9.65 13.17 7.14
CA LEU A 90 8.44 12.39 6.98
C LEU A 90 8.64 11.02 7.62
N LEU A 91 7.91 10.76 8.69
CA LEU A 91 7.92 9.47 9.38
C LEU A 91 6.67 8.69 8.99
N CYS A 92 6.85 7.48 8.52
CA CYS A 92 5.76 6.60 8.09
C CYS A 92 5.38 5.61 9.20
N ASN A 93 4.07 5.32 9.31
CA ASN A 93 3.45 4.38 10.23
C ASN A 93 3.33 4.89 11.68
N ALA A 94 2.10 4.88 12.20
CA ALA A 94 1.77 5.29 13.57
C ALA A 94 2.55 4.51 14.64
N ALA A 95 2.94 3.26 14.38
CA ALA A 95 3.79 2.47 15.28
C ALA A 95 5.14 3.14 15.62
N ASN A 96 5.60 4.03 14.76
CA ASN A 96 6.86 4.74 14.92
C ASN A 96 6.73 6.07 15.68
N ALA A 97 5.54 6.44 16.11
CA ALA A 97 5.27 7.76 16.73
C ALA A 97 6.17 8.10 17.91
N ILE A 98 6.54 7.10 18.74
CA ILE A 98 7.44 7.31 19.89
C ILE A 98 8.80 7.88 19.46
N PHE A 99 9.30 7.51 18.27
CA PHE A 99 10.59 7.98 17.77
C PHE A 99 10.54 9.42 17.24
N ALA A 100 9.35 9.98 17.02
CA ALA A 100 9.18 11.40 16.71
C ALA A 100 9.61 12.32 17.86
N LEU A 101 9.76 11.77 19.07
CA LEU A 101 10.23 12.53 20.24
C LEU A 101 11.65 13.08 20.02
N VAL A 102 12.56 12.33 19.37
CA VAL A 102 13.95 12.75 19.16
C VAL A 102 14.03 13.96 18.23
N PRO A 103 13.46 13.95 17.00
CA PRO A 103 13.35 15.15 16.17
C PRO A 103 12.66 16.32 16.88
N ARG A 104 11.62 16.04 17.66
CA ARG A 104 10.91 17.07 18.43
C ARG A 104 11.83 17.79 19.42
N LEU A 105 12.65 17.04 20.16
CA LEU A 105 13.62 17.60 21.13
C LEU A 105 14.76 18.39 20.45
N THR A 106 15.07 18.09 19.20
CA THR A 106 16.08 18.80 18.42
C THR A 106 15.49 19.89 17.51
N ALA A 107 14.22 20.23 17.70
CA ALA A 107 13.47 21.21 16.92
C ALA A 107 13.47 20.92 15.40
N THR A 108 13.66 19.66 14.97
CA THR A 108 13.54 19.26 13.58
C THR A 108 12.08 19.02 13.24
N PRO A 109 11.49 19.75 12.27
CA PRO A 109 10.10 19.58 11.87
C PRO A 109 9.83 18.14 11.42
N LEU A 110 8.69 17.56 11.89
CA LEU A 110 8.31 16.20 11.58
C LEU A 110 6.83 16.08 11.23
N VAL A 111 6.57 15.45 10.10
CA VAL A 111 5.24 14.99 9.66
C VAL A 111 5.16 13.49 9.90
N LEU A 112 4.09 13.01 10.52
CA LEU A 112 3.79 11.59 10.64
C LEU A 112 2.68 11.21 9.67
N ASN A 113 2.96 10.28 8.77
CA ASN A 113 1.92 9.65 7.94
C ASN A 113 1.34 8.45 8.72
N LEU A 114 0.02 8.52 8.97
CA LEU A 114 -0.75 7.46 9.60
C LEU A 114 -1.17 6.48 8.51
N ASP A 115 -0.92 5.33 8.44
CA ASP A 115 -1.58 4.30 7.62
C ASP A 115 -2.75 3.73 8.42
N GLY A 116 -3.42 2.74 7.93
CA GLY A 116 -4.58 2.13 8.57
C GLY A 116 -4.40 1.80 10.06
N ILE A 117 -5.47 1.44 10.73
CA ILE A 117 -5.48 1.16 12.17
C ILE A 117 -4.87 -0.22 12.44
N GLU A 118 -3.54 -0.26 12.58
CA GLU A 118 -2.76 -1.51 12.71
C GLU A 118 -3.24 -2.43 13.85
N ARG A 119 -3.70 -1.87 14.98
CA ARG A 119 -4.19 -2.67 16.12
C ARG A 119 -5.39 -3.57 15.80
N LEU A 120 -6.14 -3.26 14.74
CA LEU A 120 -7.30 -4.07 14.31
C LEU A 120 -6.89 -5.33 13.54
N ARG A 121 -5.63 -5.43 13.10
CA ARG A 121 -5.16 -6.61 12.38
C ARG A 121 -5.16 -7.86 13.25
N LYS A 122 -5.72 -8.93 12.72
CA LYS A 122 -5.91 -10.24 13.41
C LYS A 122 -4.59 -10.86 13.88
N LYS A 123 -3.48 -10.54 13.25
CA LYS A 123 -2.14 -11.06 13.56
C LYS A 123 -1.55 -10.60 14.89
N TRP A 124 -2.14 -9.58 15.54
CA TRP A 124 -1.58 -8.99 16.77
C TRP A 124 -2.24 -9.53 18.03
N GLY A 125 -1.40 -10.00 18.97
CA GLY A 125 -1.82 -10.36 20.33
C GLY A 125 -2.06 -9.13 21.24
N ALA A 126 -2.49 -9.36 22.47
CA ALA A 126 -2.87 -8.30 23.42
C ALA A 126 -1.75 -7.25 23.67
N VAL A 127 -0.51 -7.70 23.85
CA VAL A 127 0.65 -6.81 24.10
C VAL A 127 0.92 -5.89 22.90
N ALA A 128 0.90 -6.45 21.68
CA ALA A 128 1.10 -5.65 20.48
C ALA A 128 -0.05 -4.65 20.29
N ARG A 129 -1.31 -5.05 20.54
CA ARG A 129 -2.45 -4.15 20.48
C ARG A 129 -2.37 -3.01 21.51
N ALA A 130 -1.88 -3.27 22.72
CA ALA A 130 -1.64 -2.24 23.73
C ALA A 130 -0.54 -1.26 23.25
N TYR A 131 0.56 -1.78 22.70
CA TYR A 131 1.61 -0.96 22.08
C TYR A 131 1.05 -0.05 20.99
N TYR A 132 0.25 -0.58 20.05
CA TYR A 132 -0.35 0.22 18.99
C TYR A 132 -1.30 1.29 19.51
N ARG A 133 -2.09 0.99 20.56
CA ARG A 133 -2.96 2.00 21.18
C ARG A 133 -2.16 3.16 21.81
N ILE A 134 -1.05 2.86 22.47
CA ILE A 134 -0.13 3.89 22.98
C ILE A 134 0.48 4.68 21.82
N SER A 135 0.94 4.00 20.77
CA SER A 135 1.51 4.64 19.57
C SER A 135 0.51 5.55 18.87
N GLU A 136 -0.76 5.13 18.73
CA GLU A 136 -1.83 5.98 18.20
C GLU A 136 -1.99 7.26 19.02
N ARG A 137 -1.97 7.16 20.35
CA ARG A 137 -2.02 8.34 21.24
C ARG A 137 -0.81 9.25 21.09
N LEU A 138 0.40 8.68 21.03
CA LEU A 138 1.63 9.44 20.82
C LEU A 138 1.67 10.10 19.44
N ALA A 139 1.12 9.44 18.43
CA ALA A 139 1.01 9.96 17.07
C ALA A 139 0.20 11.27 17.00
N THR A 140 -0.70 11.50 17.95
CA THR A 140 -1.51 12.73 18.00
C THR A 140 -0.88 13.88 18.80
N ILE A 141 0.23 13.62 19.51
CA ILE A 141 0.83 14.58 20.46
C ILE A 141 2.24 15.01 20.05
N ILE A 142 3.06 14.07 19.56
CA ILE A 142 4.50 14.30 19.37
C ILE A 142 4.82 14.97 18.02
N PRO A 143 4.28 14.52 16.87
CA PRO A 143 4.56 15.11 15.56
C PRO A 143 4.11 16.57 15.47
N ASN A 144 4.71 17.32 14.57
CA ASN A 144 4.24 18.67 14.27
C ASN A 144 2.92 18.65 13.48
N LEU A 145 2.80 17.74 12.54
CA LEU A 145 1.59 17.50 11.75
C LEU A 145 1.40 16.01 11.53
N ILE A 146 0.14 15.61 11.37
CA ILE A 146 -0.24 14.25 10.99
C ILE A 146 -0.98 14.22 9.67
N VAL A 147 -0.68 13.22 8.86
CA VAL A 147 -1.33 12.96 7.58
C VAL A 147 -2.06 11.63 7.68
N SER A 148 -3.31 11.60 7.24
CA SER A 148 -4.11 10.37 7.05
C SER A 148 -4.25 10.11 5.55
N ASP A 149 -4.13 8.86 5.16
CA ASP A 149 -4.23 8.42 3.76
C ASP A 149 -5.67 8.17 3.28
N ALA A 150 -6.63 8.10 4.22
CA ALA A 150 -8.04 7.89 3.96
C ALA A 150 -8.91 8.73 4.91
N GLU A 151 -10.10 9.10 4.46
CA GLU A 151 -11.08 9.85 5.26
C GLU A 151 -11.57 9.03 6.46
N VAL A 152 -11.73 7.71 6.28
CA VAL A 152 -12.06 6.78 7.38
C VAL A 152 -11.02 6.87 8.49
N ILE A 153 -9.73 6.93 8.16
CA ILE A 153 -8.64 7.06 9.13
C ILE A 153 -8.65 8.45 9.77
N ARG A 154 -8.84 9.51 8.97
CA ARG A 154 -8.96 10.88 9.47
C ARG A 154 -10.09 11.00 10.49
N SER A 155 -11.26 10.52 10.15
CA SER A 155 -12.45 10.53 11.01
C SER A 155 -12.24 9.73 12.29
N TYR A 156 -11.55 8.58 12.21
CA TYR A 156 -11.20 7.79 13.38
C TYR A 156 -10.32 8.58 14.36
N TYR A 157 -9.21 9.17 13.91
CA TYR A 157 -8.31 9.94 14.78
C TYR A 157 -8.98 11.19 15.36
N LEU A 158 -9.84 11.85 14.58
CA LEU A 158 -10.62 12.98 15.07
C LEU A 158 -11.61 12.57 16.17
N LYS A 159 -12.33 11.46 15.95
CA LYS A 159 -13.36 10.97 16.91
C LYS A 159 -12.74 10.40 18.18
N GLU A 160 -11.71 9.54 18.06
CA GLU A 160 -11.15 8.82 19.20
C GLU A 160 -10.17 9.68 20.03
N TYR A 161 -9.47 10.60 19.38
CA TYR A 161 -8.38 11.37 20.02
C TYR A 161 -8.56 12.88 19.96
N GLY A 162 -9.59 13.40 19.25
CA GLY A 162 -9.76 14.84 19.01
C GLY A 162 -8.64 15.44 18.16
N ALA A 163 -7.92 14.62 17.39
CA ALA A 163 -6.73 15.01 16.64
C ALA A 163 -7.06 15.25 15.16
N PRO A 164 -7.02 16.51 14.67
CA PRO A 164 -7.17 16.77 13.25
C PRO A 164 -5.94 16.30 12.47
N SER A 165 -6.13 15.79 11.27
CA SER A 165 -5.07 15.42 10.33
C SER A 165 -5.33 15.99 8.94
N THR A 166 -4.27 16.15 8.16
CA THR A 166 -4.39 16.47 6.74
C THR A 166 -4.63 15.19 5.96
N MET A 167 -5.71 15.11 5.20
CA MET A 167 -5.97 13.96 4.34
C MET A 167 -5.17 14.08 3.04
N ILE A 168 -4.27 13.13 2.78
CA ILE A 168 -3.51 12.99 1.53
C ILE A 168 -3.46 11.50 1.20
N ALA A 169 -4.28 11.07 0.26
CA ALA A 169 -4.32 9.68 -0.21
C ALA A 169 -3.01 9.30 -0.94
N TYR A 170 -2.85 8.01 -1.24
CA TYR A 170 -1.80 7.58 -2.17
C TYR A 170 -2.17 7.89 -3.62
N GLY A 171 -1.19 7.84 -4.50
CA GLY A 171 -1.39 8.07 -5.93
C GLY A 171 -1.38 6.76 -6.74
N ALA A 172 -1.74 6.86 -8.00
CA ALA A 172 -1.61 5.80 -8.98
C ALA A 172 -1.06 6.33 -10.31
N GLU A 173 -0.28 5.48 -10.98
CA GLU A 173 0.04 5.65 -12.39
C GLU A 173 -1.16 5.18 -13.24
N CYS A 174 -1.52 5.98 -14.24
CA CYS A 174 -2.68 5.69 -15.09
C CYS A 174 -2.32 5.13 -16.48
N ASP A 175 -1.03 4.98 -16.75
CA ASP A 175 -0.54 4.45 -18.03
C ASP A 175 -0.43 2.93 -17.97
N ARG A 176 -1.02 2.30 -18.99
CA ARG A 176 -0.96 0.84 -19.14
C ARG A 176 0.38 0.41 -19.70
N ILE A 177 0.92 -0.67 -19.16
CA ILE A 177 2.09 -1.34 -19.73
C ILE A 177 1.65 -2.19 -20.93
N LYS A 178 2.35 -2.04 -22.06
CA LYS A 178 2.06 -2.80 -23.29
C LYS A 178 2.77 -4.16 -23.34
N SER A 179 3.89 -4.30 -22.63
CA SER A 179 4.64 -5.56 -22.54
C SER A 179 3.77 -6.68 -21.97
N THR A 180 4.03 -7.91 -22.36
CA THR A 180 3.39 -9.15 -21.88
C THR A 180 4.41 -10.16 -21.35
N ALA A 181 5.67 -9.74 -21.13
CA ALA A 181 6.77 -10.65 -20.80
C ALA A 181 6.50 -11.51 -19.56
N VAL A 182 5.89 -10.93 -18.52
CA VAL A 182 5.51 -11.69 -17.31
C VAL A 182 4.31 -12.60 -17.58
N LEU A 183 3.37 -12.19 -18.41
CA LEU A 183 2.23 -13.03 -18.81
C LEU A 183 2.72 -14.28 -19.52
N ASP A 184 3.65 -14.12 -20.47
CA ASP A 184 4.23 -15.22 -21.25
C ASP A 184 4.96 -16.22 -20.32
N GLN A 185 5.70 -15.72 -19.32
CA GLN A 185 6.36 -16.55 -18.32
C GLN A 185 5.37 -17.35 -17.45
N LEU A 186 4.20 -16.79 -17.17
CA LEU A 186 3.16 -17.41 -16.36
C LEU A 186 2.18 -18.26 -17.17
N GLY A 187 2.31 -18.27 -18.52
CA GLY A 187 1.42 -18.98 -19.40
C GLY A 187 -0.01 -18.45 -19.40
N VAL A 188 -0.19 -17.14 -19.17
CA VAL A 188 -1.51 -16.47 -19.17
C VAL A 188 -1.61 -15.49 -20.32
N ARG A 189 -2.83 -15.26 -20.82
CA ARG A 189 -3.09 -14.32 -21.92
C ARG A 189 -3.73 -13.04 -21.40
N PRO A 190 -3.52 -11.90 -22.06
CA PRO A 190 -4.21 -10.66 -21.75
C PRO A 190 -5.73 -10.86 -21.69
N ARG A 191 -6.38 -10.35 -20.64
CA ARG A 191 -7.81 -10.43 -20.37
C ARG A 191 -8.37 -11.86 -20.12
N GLU A 192 -7.50 -12.85 -19.97
CA GLU A 192 -7.90 -14.23 -19.68
C GLU A 192 -7.67 -14.62 -18.20
N TYR A 193 -7.50 -13.64 -17.30
CA TYR A 193 -7.35 -13.91 -15.88
C TYR A 193 -7.94 -12.82 -14.99
N PHE A 194 -8.45 -13.24 -13.83
CA PHE A 194 -8.72 -12.40 -12.68
C PHE A 194 -7.43 -12.22 -11.87
N LEU A 195 -7.20 -11.02 -11.37
CA LEU A 195 -6.01 -10.71 -10.60
C LEU A 195 -6.36 -10.35 -9.16
N TYR A 196 -5.74 -11.03 -8.21
CA TYR A 196 -5.73 -10.66 -6.80
C TYR A 196 -4.29 -10.40 -6.37
N VAL A 197 -4.02 -9.25 -5.74
CA VAL A 197 -2.69 -8.88 -5.27
C VAL A 197 -2.74 -8.45 -3.82
N SER A 198 -2.03 -9.16 -2.94
CA SER A 198 -1.96 -8.81 -1.53
C SER A 198 -0.84 -9.56 -0.80
N ARG A 199 -0.48 -9.09 0.39
CA ARG A 199 0.21 -9.96 1.34
C ARG A 199 -0.73 -11.10 1.71
N LEU A 200 -0.25 -12.34 1.64
CA LEU A 200 -1.09 -13.51 1.96
C LEU A 200 -1.21 -13.67 3.48
N GLU A 201 -1.97 -12.75 4.10
CA GLU A 201 -2.35 -12.72 5.52
C GLU A 201 -3.87 -12.96 5.63
N PRO A 202 -4.38 -13.57 6.72
CA PRO A 202 -5.79 -13.94 6.85
C PRO A 202 -6.78 -12.78 6.63
N GLU A 203 -6.46 -11.59 7.11
CA GLU A 203 -7.27 -10.38 6.97
C GLU A 203 -7.35 -9.81 5.54
N ASN A 204 -6.58 -10.36 4.63
CA ASN A 204 -6.63 -9.98 3.21
C ASN A 204 -7.52 -10.93 2.38
N ASN A 205 -8.10 -11.97 3.02
CA ASN A 205 -9.17 -12.82 2.48
C ASN A 205 -8.87 -13.54 1.15
N ALA A 206 -7.61 -13.92 0.88
CA ALA A 206 -7.30 -14.75 -0.28
C ALA A 206 -8.10 -16.07 -0.30
N HIS A 207 -8.41 -16.64 0.87
CA HIS A 207 -9.22 -17.85 1.00
C HIS A 207 -10.66 -17.63 0.49
N THR A 208 -11.27 -16.49 0.79
CA THR A 208 -12.60 -16.11 0.29
C THR A 208 -12.62 -15.97 -1.22
N VAL A 209 -11.55 -15.42 -1.80
CA VAL A 209 -11.41 -15.26 -3.25
C VAL A 209 -11.28 -16.63 -3.94
N ILE A 210 -10.51 -17.55 -3.36
CA ILE A 210 -10.37 -18.93 -3.86
C ILE A 210 -11.71 -19.65 -3.78
N GLU A 211 -12.34 -19.66 -2.61
CA GLU A 211 -13.66 -20.30 -2.41
C GLU A 211 -14.72 -19.80 -3.38
N ALA A 212 -14.74 -18.49 -3.66
CA ALA A 212 -15.66 -17.91 -4.60
C ALA A 212 -15.34 -18.35 -6.04
N PHE A 213 -14.07 -18.34 -6.43
CA PHE A 213 -13.65 -18.65 -7.78
C PHE A 213 -13.84 -20.12 -8.14
N GLU A 214 -13.63 -21.04 -7.20
CA GLU A 214 -13.91 -22.49 -7.37
C GLU A 214 -15.37 -22.79 -7.76
N LYS A 215 -16.31 -21.88 -7.41
CA LYS A 215 -17.75 -22.00 -7.75
C LYS A 215 -18.12 -21.40 -9.10
N VAL A 216 -17.17 -20.74 -9.79
CA VAL A 216 -17.42 -20.05 -11.06
C VAL A 216 -17.10 -20.95 -12.25
N GLU A 217 -18.01 -21.05 -13.19
CA GLU A 217 -17.78 -21.72 -14.47
C GLU A 217 -17.10 -20.75 -15.46
N THR A 218 -15.81 -20.96 -15.74
CA THR A 218 -15.06 -20.14 -16.68
C THR A 218 -13.75 -20.83 -17.08
N GLU A 219 -13.26 -20.55 -18.28
CA GLU A 219 -11.92 -20.93 -18.73
C GLU A 219 -10.83 -19.93 -18.26
N LYS A 220 -11.24 -18.78 -17.74
CA LYS A 220 -10.26 -17.78 -17.24
C LYS A 220 -9.57 -18.27 -15.98
N GLN A 221 -8.38 -17.78 -15.77
CA GLN A 221 -7.54 -18.13 -14.62
C GLN A 221 -7.72 -17.12 -13.48
N LEU A 222 -7.34 -17.52 -12.27
CA LEU A 222 -7.18 -16.64 -11.12
C LEU A 222 -5.71 -16.59 -10.71
N LEU A 223 -5.10 -15.43 -10.76
CA LEU A 223 -3.75 -15.21 -10.29
C LEU A 223 -3.77 -14.63 -8.87
N ILE A 224 -3.28 -15.40 -7.91
CA ILE A 224 -3.07 -14.98 -6.51
C ILE A 224 -1.62 -14.52 -6.35
N VAL A 225 -1.39 -13.23 -6.55
CA VAL A 225 -0.05 -12.64 -6.51
C VAL A 225 0.24 -12.10 -5.12
N GLY A 226 1.36 -12.50 -4.55
CA GLY A 226 1.82 -12.03 -3.26
C GLY A 226 2.47 -13.10 -2.42
N GLY A 227 2.76 -12.72 -1.17
CA GLY A 227 3.41 -13.59 -0.20
C GLY A 227 3.58 -12.88 1.13
N THR A 228 4.07 -13.61 2.12
CA THR A 228 4.49 -13.06 3.40
C THR A 228 5.45 -14.03 4.09
N PRO A 229 6.50 -13.56 4.75
CA PRO A 229 7.45 -14.43 5.41
C PRO A 229 6.92 -15.03 6.73
N TYR A 230 5.73 -14.62 7.20
CA TYR A 230 5.27 -14.94 8.55
C TYR A 230 4.00 -15.81 8.61
N ALA A 231 3.34 -16.13 7.48
CA ALA A 231 2.07 -16.87 7.45
C ALA A 231 2.16 -18.18 6.66
N HIS A 232 3.22 -18.97 6.84
CA HIS A 232 3.46 -20.20 6.09
C HIS A 232 2.27 -21.17 6.10
N LYS A 233 1.70 -21.46 7.28
CA LYS A 233 0.54 -22.36 7.41
C LYS A 233 -0.70 -21.88 6.66
N TYR A 234 -0.90 -20.55 6.60
CA TYR A 234 -2.01 -19.97 5.85
C TYR A 234 -1.78 -20.12 4.34
N ILE A 235 -0.57 -19.84 3.88
CA ILE A 235 -0.19 -20.00 2.46
C ILE A 235 -0.29 -21.47 2.02
N GLU A 236 0.16 -22.40 2.83
CA GLU A 236 0.01 -23.84 2.57
C GLU A 236 -1.46 -24.23 2.42
N ARG A 237 -2.32 -23.73 3.30
CA ARG A 237 -3.78 -23.93 3.20
C ARG A 237 -4.35 -23.37 1.91
N LEU A 238 -3.96 -22.15 1.49
CA LEU A 238 -4.41 -21.57 0.23
C LEU A 238 -4.00 -22.42 -0.98
N LYS A 239 -2.75 -22.90 -0.98
CA LYS A 239 -2.20 -23.73 -2.06
C LYS A 239 -2.75 -25.18 -2.08
N ALA A 240 -3.54 -25.54 -1.09
CA ALA A 240 -4.20 -26.87 -1.06
C ALA A 240 -5.44 -26.96 -1.97
N THR A 241 -5.84 -25.85 -2.62
CA THR A 241 -6.87 -25.88 -3.67
C THR A 241 -6.47 -26.87 -4.78
N ARG A 242 -7.50 -27.56 -5.34
CA ARG A 242 -7.32 -28.50 -6.46
C ARG A 242 -7.77 -27.91 -7.79
N ASP A 243 -8.22 -26.68 -7.81
CA ASP A 243 -8.67 -26.01 -9.03
C ASP A 243 -7.44 -25.64 -9.89
N PRO A 244 -7.26 -26.25 -11.06
CA PRO A 244 -6.09 -26.00 -11.91
C PRO A 244 -6.03 -24.60 -12.51
N ARG A 245 -7.15 -23.85 -12.44
CA ARG A 245 -7.23 -22.47 -12.92
C ARG A 245 -6.62 -21.45 -11.96
N ILE A 246 -6.32 -21.86 -10.71
CA ILE A 246 -5.80 -20.96 -9.66
C ILE A 246 -4.28 -21.08 -9.60
N GLN A 247 -3.58 -20.01 -9.87
CA GLN A 247 -2.13 -19.96 -9.85
C GLN A 247 -1.58 -19.07 -8.72
N PHE A 248 -0.45 -19.47 -8.14
CA PHE A 248 0.27 -18.74 -7.10
C PHE A 248 1.69 -18.42 -7.58
N PRO A 249 1.89 -17.39 -8.40
CA PRO A 249 3.21 -17.05 -8.93
C PRO A 249 4.17 -16.46 -7.88
N GLY A 250 3.70 -16.26 -6.66
CA GLY A 250 4.47 -15.60 -5.61
C GLY A 250 4.35 -14.08 -5.67
N ALA A 251 5.28 -13.39 -4.99
CA ALA A 251 5.30 -11.93 -4.99
C ALA A 251 6.02 -11.41 -6.25
N ILE A 252 5.34 -10.57 -6.99
CA ILE A 252 5.85 -9.90 -8.20
C ILE A 252 5.77 -8.39 -7.96
N TYR A 253 6.85 -7.67 -8.25
CA TYR A 253 6.99 -6.22 -8.03
C TYR A 253 7.43 -5.49 -9.31
N GLY A 254 7.43 -4.17 -9.24
CA GLY A 254 7.93 -3.31 -10.31
C GLY A 254 7.17 -3.48 -11.63
N LEU A 255 7.92 -3.58 -12.74
CA LEU A 255 7.34 -3.63 -14.08
C LEU A 255 6.41 -4.83 -14.27
N GLY A 256 6.81 -6.01 -13.81
CA GLY A 256 6.01 -7.23 -13.95
C GLY A 256 4.67 -7.17 -13.21
N TYR A 257 4.63 -6.55 -12.04
CA TYR A 257 3.39 -6.28 -11.32
C TYR A 257 2.47 -5.33 -12.13
N ARG A 258 3.03 -4.25 -12.68
CA ARG A 258 2.29 -3.31 -13.52
C ARG A 258 1.77 -3.94 -14.83
N GLU A 259 2.52 -4.88 -15.39
CA GLU A 259 2.07 -5.70 -16.52
C GLU A 259 0.83 -6.51 -16.14
N LEU A 260 0.89 -7.24 -15.03
CA LEU A 260 -0.25 -8.04 -14.56
C LEU A 260 -1.50 -7.17 -14.33
N GLN A 261 -1.36 -6.02 -13.71
CA GLN A 261 -2.49 -5.11 -13.54
C GLN A 261 -3.01 -4.57 -14.89
N SER A 262 -2.13 -4.24 -15.83
CA SER A 262 -2.51 -3.66 -17.12
C SER A 262 -3.33 -4.61 -17.99
N HIS A 263 -3.14 -5.91 -17.84
CA HIS A 263 -3.72 -6.93 -18.70
C HIS A 263 -4.78 -7.82 -18.04
N ALA A 264 -5.08 -7.61 -16.76
CA ALA A 264 -6.12 -8.40 -16.09
C ALA A 264 -7.51 -8.21 -16.70
N TYR A 265 -8.34 -9.24 -16.65
CA TYR A 265 -9.77 -9.15 -16.98
C TYR A 265 -10.51 -8.29 -15.98
N ALA A 266 -10.36 -8.62 -14.70
CA ALA A 266 -10.82 -7.82 -13.59
C ALA A 266 -9.86 -7.99 -12.40
N TYR A 267 -9.90 -7.02 -11.49
CA TYR A 267 -9.10 -7.01 -10.26
C TYR A 267 -10.01 -7.27 -9.05
N ILE A 268 -9.60 -8.19 -8.17
CA ILE A 268 -10.34 -8.51 -6.96
C ILE A 268 -9.62 -7.93 -5.74
N GLN A 269 -10.31 -7.07 -4.99
CA GLN A 269 -9.83 -6.46 -3.76
C GLN A 269 -10.58 -7.04 -2.56
N ALA A 270 -9.98 -7.95 -1.80
CA ALA A 270 -10.67 -8.62 -0.71
C ALA A 270 -10.22 -8.19 0.70
N THR A 271 -9.32 -7.23 0.82
CA THR A 271 -8.74 -6.78 2.10
C THR A 271 -9.78 -6.14 3.01
N GLU A 272 -9.73 -6.48 4.32
CA GLU A 272 -10.62 -5.95 5.36
C GLU A 272 -10.05 -4.73 6.11
N VAL A 273 -8.73 -4.62 6.23
CA VAL A 273 -8.08 -3.65 7.13
C VAL A 273 -7.05 -2.83 6.39
N GLY A 274 -7.16 -1.52 6.44
CA GLY A 274 -6.20 -0.58 5.89
C GLY A 274 -6.78 0.83 5.83
N GLY A 275 -6.09 1.71 5.13
CA GLY A 275 -6.58 3.00 4.65
C GLY A 275 -6.82 2.94 3.15
N THR A 276 -6.23 3.86 2.40
CA THR A 276 -6.17 3.74 0.94
C THR A 276 -5.26 2.56 0.56
N HIS A 277 -5.80 1.60 -0.15
CA HIS A 277 -5.02 0.44 -0.60
C HIS A 277 -4.30 0.76 -1.93
N PRO A 278 -2.96 0.91 -1.95
CA PRO A 278 -2.22 1.28 -3.18
C PRO A 278 -2.53 0.36 -4.36
N ALA A 279 -2.54 -0.97 -4.15
CA ALA A 279 -2.83 -1.93 -5.22
C ALA A 279 -4.22 -1.75 -5.82
N LEU A 280 -5.20 -1.30 -5.04
CA LEU A 280 -6.55 -1.00 -5.50
C LEU A 280 -6.56 0.24 -6.42
N ILE A 281 -5.96 1.34 -5.97
CA ILE A 281 -5.92 2.57 -6.77
C ILE A 281 -5.05 2.42 -8.02
N GLU A 282 -3.98 1.65 -7.97
CA GLU A 282 -3.14 1.29 -9.12
C GLU A 282 -3.93 0.46 -10.13
N ALA A 283 -4.72 -0.53 -9.68
CA ALA A 283 -5.61 -1.31 -10.54
C ALA A 283 -6.68 -0.43 -11.21
N MET A 284 -7.24 0.54 -10.47
CA MET A 284 -8.14 1.56 -11.02
C MET A 284 -7.43 2.43 -12.07
N GLY A 285 -6.21 2.87 -11.78
CA GLY A 285 -5.42 3.75 -12.64
C GLY A 285 -5.21 3.15 -14.03
N VAL A 286 -4.86 1.88 -14.10
CA VAL A 286 -4.69 1.16 -15.40
C VAL A 286 -6.02 0.68 -16.00
N GLY A 287 -7.15 1.05 -15.41
CA GLY A 287 -8.48 0.76 -15.95
C GLY A 287 -8.89 -0.70 -15.80
N ASN A 288 -8.79 -1.27 -14.61
CA ASN A 288 -9.43 -2.54 -14.30
C ASN A 288 -10.91 -2.37 -13.90
N CYS A 289 -11.73 -3.35 -14.25
CA CYS A 289 -12.98 -3.59 -13.55
C CYS A 289 -12.64 -4.12 -12.16
N VAL A 290 -13.07 -3.42 -11.11
CA VAL A 290 -12.73 -3.79 -9.74
C VAL A 290 -13.93 -4.40 -9.04
N ILE A 291 -13.72 -5.59 -8.45
CA ILE A 291 -14.68 -6.26 -7.55
C ILE A 291 -14.08 -6.23 -6.14
N ALA A 292 -14.67 -5.48 -5.22
CA ALA A 292 -14.09 -5.19 -3.92
C ALA A 292 -14.95 -5.67 -2.75
N ASN A 293 -14.29 -6.09 -1.67
CA ASN A 293 -14.95 -6.34 -0.39
C ASN A 293 -15.64 -5.05 0.10
N ASP A 294 -16.89 -5.17 0.55
CA ASP A 294 -17.74 -4.07 0.97
C ASP A 294 -17.33 -3.51 2.34
N THR A 295 -16.17 -2.83 2.37
CA THR A 295 -15.67 -2.12 3.55
C THR A 295 -15.77 -0.60 3.37
N PRO A 296 -15.82 0.19 4.46
CA PRO A 296 -15.83 1.64 4.36
C PRO A 296 -14.65 2.20 3.55
N GLU A 297 -13.46 1.64 3.72
CA GLU A 297 -12.24 2.05 3.02
C GLU A 297 -12.32 1.78 1.51
N ASN A 298 -12.76 0.58 1.12
CA ASN A 298 -12.92 0.25 -0.30
C ASN A 298 -14.06 1.06 -0.94
N ARG A 299 -15.14 1.35 -0.19
CA ARG A 299 -16.20 2.25 -0.65
C ARG A 299 -15.74 3.68 -0.82
N GLU A 300 -14.89 4.18 0.08
CA GLU A 300 -14.27 5.50 -0.05
C GLU A 300 -13.45 5.59 -1.35
N VAL A 301 -12.62 4.58 -1.61
CA VAL A 301 -11.74 4.58 -2.78
C VAL A 301 -12.53 4.44 -4.08
N LEU A 302 -13.46 3.50 -4.15
CA LEU A 302 -14.16 3.15 -5.39
C LEU A 302 -15.40 4.02 -5.62
N ALA A 303 -16.12 4.43 -4.58
CA ALA A 303 -17.45 5.04 -4.68
C ALA A 303 -18.38 4.19 -5.59
N ASP A 304 -18.79 4.74 -6.74
CA ASP A 304 -19.62 4.10 -7.75
C ASP A 304 -18.80 3.46 -8.91
N ALA A 305 -17.48 3.49 -8.81
CA ALA A 305 -16.58 3.00 -9.85
C ALA A 305 -16.17 1.52 -9.69
N GLY A 306 -16.83 0.76 -8.84
CA GLY A 306 -16.55 -0.66 -8.60
C GLY A 306 -17.78 -1.48 -8.24
N ILE A 307 -17.59 -2.78 -8.21
CA ILE A 307 -18.59 -3.77 -7.82
C ILE A 307 -18.23 -4.24 -6.42
N PHE A 308 -19.21 -4.44 -5.54
CA PHE A 308 -18.96 -4.82 -4.14
C PHE A 308 -19.49 -6.21 -3.82
N PHE A 309 -18.81 -6.87 -2.86
CA PHE A 309 -19.22 -8.16 -2.30
C PHE A 309 -18.96 -8.21 -0.80
N ARG A 310 -19.68 -9.07 -0.05
CA ARG A 310 -19.53 -9.23 1.42
C ARG A 310 -19.04 -10.61 1.84
N ASP A 311 -19.22 -11.60 0.96
CA ASP A 311 -18.84 -12.98 1.21
C ASP A 311 -18.46 -13.71 -0.09
N ALA A 312 -18.04 -14.97 0.02
CA ALA A 312 -17.62 -15.78 -1.12
C ALA A 312 -18.76 -16.05 -2.12
N GLU A 313 -20.00 -16.18 -1.64
CA GLU A 313 -21.15 -16.40 -2.53
C GLU A 313 -21.47 -15.17 -3.36
N GLU A 314 -21.47 -14.00 -2.72
CA GLU A 314 -21.69 -12.74 -3.43
C GLU A 314 -20.54 -12.47 -4.42
N LEU A 315 -19.28 -12.73 -4.02
CA LEU A 315 -18.14 -12.61 -4.94
C LEU A 315 -18.27 -13.54 -6.15
N SER A 316 -18.66 -14.80 -5.94
CA SER A 316 -18.91 -15.73 -7.04
C SER A 316 -19.97 -15.21 -8.00
N ARG A 317 -21.09 -14.69 -7.48
CA ARG A 317 -22.16 -14.07 -8.30
C ARG A 317 -21.64 -12.85 -9.08
N GLN A 318 -20.85 -11.98 -8.45
CA GLN A 318 -20.30 -10.80 -9.11
C GLN A 318 -19.31 -11.18 -10.23
N ILE A 319 -18.47 -12.20 -9.99
CA ILE A 319 -17.60 -12.74 -11.04
C ILE A 319 -18.43 -13.27 -12.22
N GLN A 320 -19.48 -14.07 -11.96
CA GLN A 320 -20.35 -14.58 -13.01
C GLN A 320 -21.06 -13.47 -13.81
N LEU A 321 -21.52 -12.41 -13.13
CA LEU A 321 -22.12 -11.24 -13.78
C LEU A 321 -21.12 -10.53 -14.70
N THR A 322 -19.87 -10.36 -14.28
CA THR A 322 -18.84 -9.76 -15.14
C THR A 322 -18.51 -10.63 -16.35
N LEU A 323 -18.56 -11.95 -16.21
CA LEU A 323 -18.35 -12.88 -17.34
C LEU A 323 -19.52 -12.89 -18.32
N ALA A 324 -20.74 -12.69 -17.84
CA ALA A 324 -21.95 -12.65 -18.67
C ALA A 324 -22.15 -11.31 -19.40
N ASP A 325 -21.61 -10.22 -18.89
CA ASP A 325 -21.80 -8.86 -19.42
C ASP A 325 -20.49 -8.09 -19.60
N GLU A 326 -19.90 -8.18 -20.77
CA GLU A 326 -18.67 -7.44 -21.13
C GLU A 326 -18.90 -5.92 -21.17
N SER A 327 -20.13 -5.46 -21.37
CA SER A 327 -20.47 -4.03 -21.34
C SER A 327 -20.37 -3.48 -19.91
N LEU A 328 -20.76 -4.27 -18.92
CA LEU A 328 -20.58 -3.99 -17.50
C LEU A 328 -19.09 -3.82 -17.15
N VAL A 329 -18.26 -4.77 -17.60
CA VAL A 329 -16.79 -4.72 -17.39
C VAL A 329 -16.19 -3.47 -18.02
N THR A 330 -16.55 -3.16 -19.25
CA THR A 330 -16.06 -1.99 -19.98
C THR A 330 -16.44 -0.68 -19.29
N ARG A 331 -17.67 -0.59 -18.82
CA ARG A 331 -18.18 0.57 -18.06
C ARG A 331 -17.39 0.78 -16.77
N PHE A 332 -17.24 -0.26 -15.94
CA PHE A 332 -16.53 -0.13 -14.66
C PHE A 332 -15.03 0.14 -14.86
N ARG A 333 -14.42 -0.36 -15.92
CA ARG A 333 -13.04 -0.01 -16.29
C ARG A 333 -12.87 1.47 -16.55
N ALA A 334 -13.77 2.07 -17.32
CA ALA A 334 -13.76 3.50 -17.62
C ALA A 334 -14.03 4.34 -16.36
N CYS A 335 -15.02 3.96 -15.55
CA CYS A 335 -15.34 4.65 -14.29
C CYS A 335 -14.16 4.61 -13.33
N ALA A 336 -13.54 3.45 -13.11
CA ALA A 336 -12.39 3.28 -12.23
C ALA A 336 -11.20 4.14 -12.68
N GLN A 337 -10.86 4.11 -13.98
CA GLN A 337 -9.74 4.90 -14.49
C GLN A 337 -9.99 6.40 -14.38
N ASN A 338 -11.20 6.87 -14.72
CA ASN A 338 -11.56 8.28 -14.62
C ASN A 338 -11.48 8.76 -13.16
N ARG A 339 -11.98 7.96 -12.22
CA ARG A 339 -11.89 8.28 -10.80
C ARG A 339 -10.44 8.30 -10.31
N ALA A 340 -9.62 7.34 -10.70
CA ALA A 340 -8.20 7.31 -10.34
C ALA A 340 -7.47 8.56 -10.84
N LYS A 341 -7.65 8.94 -12.10
CA LYS A 341 -7.08 10.17 -12.69
C LYS A 341 -7.52 11.43 -11.95
N ALA A 342 -8.78 11.50 -11.54
CA ALA A 342 -9.34 12.67 -10.88
C ALA A 342 -8.93 12.81 -9.41
N GLN A 343 -8.75 11.69 -8.67
CA GLN A 343 -8.60 11.71 -7.22
C GLN A 343 -7.26 11.21 -6.71
N TYR A 344 -6.53 10.40 -7.50
CA TYR A 344 -5.35 9.67 -7.05
C TYR A 344 -4.12 9.96 -7.92
N SER A 345 -3.92 11.21 -8.31
CA SER A 345 -2.74 11.65 -9.06
C SER A 345 -1.51 11.75 -8.16
N TRP A 346 -0.40 11.12 -8.53
CA TRP A 346 0.88 11.27 -7.82
C TRP A 346 1.38 12.71 -7.81
N ASP A 347 1.10 13.49 -8.85
CA ASP A 347 1.49 14.90 -8.88
C ASP A 347 0.72 15.71 -7.83
N ALA A 348 -0.59 15.49 -7.71
CA ALA A 348 -1.41 16.13 -6.67
C ALA A 348 -0.99 15.70 -5.26
N VAL A 349 -0.65 14.43 -5.05
CA VAL A 349 -0.08 13.93 -3.79
C VAL A 349 1.23 14.63 -3.47
N THR A 350 2.12 14.73 -4.45
CA THR A 350 3.43 15.40 -4.29
C THR A 350 3.26 16.89 -3.97
N ASP A 351 2.35 17.59 -4.67
CA ASP A 351 2.00 19.00 -4.40
C ASP A 351 1.52 19.20 -2.96
N ALA A 352 0.64 18.30 -2.50
CA ALA A 352 0.10 18.37 -1.14
C ALA A 352 1.18 18.18 -0.07
N TYR A 353 2.06 17.19 -0.24
CA TYR A 353 3.20 16.98 0.68
C TYR A 353 4.20 18.12 0.62
N GLU A 354 4.56 18.61 -0.56
CA GLU A 354 5.48 19.73 -0.72
C GLU A 354 4.94 21.00 -0.03
N LYS A 355 3.66 21.29 -0.21
CA LYS A 355 2.96 22.40 0.48
C LYS A 355 3.03 22.22 1.99
N LEU A 356 2.78 21.01 2.49
CA LEU A 356 2.81 20.69 3.92
C LEU A 356 4.21 20.90 4.50
N PHE A 357 5.28 20.43 3.81
CA PHE A 357 6.66 20.64 4.24
C PHE A 357 7.02 22.12 4.28
N ARG A 358 6.64 22.90 3.25
CA ARG A 358 6.89 24.34 3.19
C ARG A 358 6.19 25.11 4.32
N GLN A 359 5.03 24.64 4.82
CA GLN A 359 4.35 25.25 5.96
C GLN A 359 5.10 25.07 7.28
N LEU A 360 5.83 23.95 7.44
CA LEU A 360 6.58 23.65 8.66
C LEU A 360 7.98 24.28 8.70
N VAL A 361 8.57 24.55 7.55
CA VAL A 361 9.97 25.08 7.43
C VAL A 361 10.00 26.61 7.48
N ARG A 362 8.86 27.24 7.52
CA ARG A 362 8.72 28.71 7.70
C ARG A 362 8.90 29.09 9.19
#